data_0824ae3aa02ee6244f0e69487f6d5736
#
_entry.id   0824ae3aa02ee6244f0e69487f6d5736
#
_cell.length_a   1.000
_cell.length_b   1.000
_cell.length_c   1.000
_cell.angle_alpha   90.00
_cell.angle_beta   90.00
_cell.angle_gamma   90.00
#
_symmetry.space_group_name_H-M   'P 1'
#
loop_
_entity.id
_entity.type
_entity.pdbx_description
1 polymer ?
#
loop_
_entity_poly.entity_id
_entity_poly.type
_entity_poly.pdbx_seq_one_letter_code
_entity_poly.pdbx_strand_id
1 'polypeptide(L)'
;MGGKGRYWAGVLAASAICGTAPDRPLPPATAQSREVLLATTTSTRDAGLLDTLLPIFERRTGYRVKVIAVGSGQALELGRRGDADVVLAHAPDAERLLVDSGYFVTRRLVMHNDFLIVGSSADPAGLRGMSDAVAALRRLAERGAPFVSRGDQSGTHKLEQKLWHLAGIEPPGTGSWYIESGHGMGETLQMTDEKRAYTISDRATYLAWRDKVQLVPLVEGDPILYNVYHVLELNARNAPRINVAGGKAFADFMVAPETQSVIGQFGKSRFGQSLFIPDAGKVDRW
;
A
#
# COMPACT_ATOMS: atom_id res chain seq x y z
N MET A 1 -94.26 18.26 41.45
CA MET A 1 -93.67 19.45 42.01
C MET A 1 -92.23 19.46 41.50
N GLY A 2 -91.75 20.13 40.52
CA GLY A 2 -91.95 21.49 40.06
C GLY A 2 -90.60 22.14 40.17
N GLY A 3 -89.91 22.38 39.01
CA GLY A 3 -88.66 23.14 39.05
C GLY A 3 -87.96 23.16 37.69
N LYS A 4 -88.39 24.12 36.89
CA LYS A 4 -87.72 24.44 35.55
C LYS A 4 -86.41 25.20 35.77
N GLY A 5 -85.32 24.70 35.30
CA GLY A 5 -84.04 25.39 35.24
C GLY A 5 -83.65 25.64 33.78
N ARG A 6 -83.43 26.95 33.43
CA ARG A 6 -83.15 27.47 32.10
C ARG A 6 -81.68 27.25 31.77
N TYR A 7 -81.38 26.69 30.57
CA TYR A 7 -80.02 26.57 30.04
C TYR A 7 -79.62 27.82 29.32
N TRP A 8 -78.52 28.42 29.73
CA TRP A 8 -77.81 29.46 28.98
C TRP A 8 -76.71 28.80 28.15
N ALA A 9 -76.79 28.98 26.83
CA ALA A 9 -75.76 28.58 25.93
C ALA A 9 -74.67 29.70 25.80
N GLY A 10 -73.49 29.43 26.35
CA GLY A 10 -72.35 30.28 26.15
C GLY A 10 -71.55 29.85 24.94
N VAL A 11 -71.50 30.69 23.90
CA VAL A 11 -70.67 30.47 22.73
C VAL A 11 -69.25 30.90 23.09
N LEU A 12 -68.35 29.92 23.21
CA LEU A 12 -66.88 30.15 23.31
C LEU A 12 -66.30 30.27 21.89
N ALA A 13 -65.91 31.48 21.52
CA ALA A 13 -65.12 31.76 20.33
C ALA A 13 -63.67 31.29 20.58
N ALA A 14 -63.21 30.23 19.93
CA ALA A 14 -61.83 29.79 19.93
C ALA A 14 -61.04 30.65 18.94
N SER A 15 -60.25 31.59 19.42
CA SER A 15 -59.22 32.32 18.62
C SER A 15 -58.05 31.40 18.34
N ALA A 16 -57.90 30.96 17.08
CA ALA A 16 -56.73 30.22 16.62
C ALA A 16 -55.55 31.21 16.53
N ILE A 17 -54.63 31.14 17.47
CA ILE A 17 -53.33 31.79 17.39
C ILE A 17 -52.45 30.99 16.44
N CYS A 18 -52.32 31.46 15.21
CA CYS A 18 -51.33 30.94 14.24
C CYS A 18 -49.95 31.41 14.69
N GLY A 19 -49.32 30.64 15.58
CA GLY A 19 -47.93 30.85 15.97
C GLY A 19 -47.01 30.43 14.84
N THR A 20 -46.38 31.39 14.15
CA THR A 20 -45.25 31.12 13.27
C THR A 20 -44.12 30.57 14.13
N ALA A 21 -43.78 29.29 13.99
CA ALA A 21 -42.59 28.73 14.59
C ALA A 21 -41.36 29.51 14.06
N PRO A 22 -40.45 29.94 14.95
CA PRO A 22 -39.24 30.58 14.48
C PRO A 22 -38.45 29.61 13.60
N ASP A 23 -38.06 30.06 12.40
CA ASP A 23 -37.13 29.37 11.54
C ASP A 23 -35.86 29.04 12.34
N ARG A 24 -35.73 27.81 12.77
CA ARG A 24 -34.51 27.30 13.39
C ARG A 24 -33.48 27.23 12.27
N PRO A 25 -32.38 28.00 12.31
CA PRO A 25 -31.34 27.88 11.32
C PRO A 25 -30.85 26.42 11.34
N LEU A 26 -30.82 25.78 10.16
CA LEU A 26 -30.23 24.47 10.00
C LEU A 26 -28.81 24.55 10.54
N PRO A 27 -28.35 23.52 11.31
CA PRO A 27 -26.97 23.48 11.76
C PRO A 27 -26.07 23.63 10.55
N PRO A 28 -24.97 24.40 10.63
CA PRO A 28 -24.03 24.52 9.52
C PRO A 28 -23.60 23.14 9.11
N ALA A 29 -23.65 22.87 7.81
CA ALA A 29 -23.11 21.62 7.26
C ALA A 29 -21.72 21.45 7.87
N THR A 30 -21.51 20.34 8.60
CA THR A 30 -20.23 20.05 9.25
C THR A 30 -19.14 20.22 8.20
N ALA A 31 -18.26 21.20 8.41
CA ALA A 31 -17.15 21.44 7.49
C ALA A 31 -16.38 20.13 7.36
N GLN A 32 -16.47 19.53 6.17
CA GLN A 32 -15.84 18.25 5.90
C GLN A 32 -14.35 18.40 6.17
N SER A 33 -13.77 17.49 6.95
CA SER A 33 -12.35 17.57 7.29
C SER A 33 -11.52 17.68 6.01
N ARG A 34 -10.66 18.69 5.94
CA ARG A 34 -9.70 18.81 4.84
C ARG A 34 -8.47 17.92 5.03
N GLU A 35 -8.46 17.12 6.06
CA GLU A 35 -7.40 16.16 6.34
C GLU A 35 -7.78 14.77 5.82
N VAL A 36 -6.81 14.08 5.25
CA VAL A 36 -6.91 12.69 4.78
C VAL A 36 -5.84 11.87 5.47
N LEU A 37 -6.24 10.86 6.23
CA LEU A 37 -5.33 9.90 6.85
C LEU A 37 -5.03 8.78 5.86
N LEU A 38 -3.81 8.77 5.32
CA LEU A 38 -3.32 7.72 4.44
C LEU A 38 -2.55 6.67 5.24
N ALA A 39 -3.07 5.46 5.36
CA ALA A 39 -2.28 4.32 5.83
C ALA A 39 -1.51 3.69 4.66
N THR A 40 -0.22 3.49 4.85
CA THR A 40 0.66 2.89 3.83
C THR A 40 1.82 2.13 4.50
N THR A 41 2.77 1.64 3.68
CA THR A 41 3.91 0.91 4.21
C THR A 41 5.15 1.80 4.40
N THR A 42 6.02 1.40 5.32
CA THR A 42 7.30 2.08 5.53
C THR A 42 8.12 2.10 4.24
N SER A 43 8.16 1.00 3.50
CA SER A 43 8.86 0.92 2.22
C SER A 43 8.30 1.87 1.16
N THR A 44 6.96 2.06 1.12
CA THR A 44 6.32 3.02 0.21
C THR A 44 6.72 4.45 0.54
N ARG A 45 6.74 4.82 1.83
CA ARG A 45 7.20 6.13 2.29
C ARG A 45 8.69 6.31 1.97
N ASP A 46 9.52 5.34 2.34
CA ASP A 46 10.98 5.43 2.25
C ASP A 46 11.48 5.43 0.80
N ALA A 47 10.69 4.92 -0.15
CA ALA A 47 10.95 5.04 -1.58
C ALA A 47 10.89 6.50 -2.08
N GLY A 48 10.29 7.43 -1.32
CA GLY A 48 10.25 8.86 -1.64
C GLY A 48 9.20 9.26 -2.71
N LEU A 49 8.45 8.32 -3.25
CA LEU A 49 7.42 8.62 -4.26
C LEU A 49 6.32 9.53 -3.69
N LEU A 50 5.91 9.29 -2.44
CA LEU A 50 4.88 10.11 -1.80
C LEU A 50 5.33 11.56 -1.61
N ASP A 51 6.61 11.83 -1.36
CA ASP A 51 7.14 13.20 -1.26
C ASP A 51 6.97 13.99 -2.56
N THR A 52 6.91 13.28 -3.70
CA THR A 52 6.62 13.88 -5.01
C THR A 52 5.11 14.03 -5.24
N LEU A 53 4.30 13.02 -4.89
CA LEU A 53 2.88 12.97 -5.23
C LEU A 53 2.00 13.80 -4.29
N LEU A 54 2.26 13.78 -2.97
CA LEU A 54 1.41 14.45 -2.00
C LEU A 54 1.30 15.95 -2.21
N PRO A 55 2.39 16.72 -2.48
CA PRO A 55 2.27 18.14 -2.78
C PRO A 55 1.42 18.43 -4.02
N ILE A 56 1.39 17.54 -5.01
CA ILE A 56 0.55 17.68 -6.20
C ILE A 56 -0.91 17.48 -5.84
N PHE A 57 -1.22 16.42 -5.07
CA PHE A 57 -2.56 16.13 -4.58
C PHE A 57 -3.11 17.27 -3.74
N GLU A 58 -2.35 17.74 -2.75
CA GLU A 58 -2.77 18.82 -1.84
C GLU A 58 -3.07 20.13 -2.56
N ARG A 59 -2.22 20.52 -3.53
CA ARG A 59 -2.47 21.71 -4.36
C ARG A 59 -3.71 21.59 -5.23
N ARG A 60 -3.98 20.39 -5.77
CA ARG A 60 -5.13 20.19 -6.68
C ARG A 60 -6.47 20.12 -5.96
N THR A 61 -6.47 19.53 -4.76
CA THR A 61 -7.71 19.18 -4.07
C THR A 61 -8.02 20.06 -2.86
N GLY A 62 -7.01 20.73 -2.29
CA GLY A 62 -7.10 21.45 -1.04
C GLY A 62 -7.16 20.56 0.20
N TYR A 63 -7.09 19.24 0.05
CA TYR A 63 -6.88 18.32 1.17
C TYR A 63 -5.43 18.37 1.65
N ARG A 64 -5.22 18.00 2.91
CA ARG A 64 -3.89 17.72 3.48
C ARG A 64 -3.79 16.25 3.84
N VAL A 65 -2.68 15.61 3.49
CA VAL A 65 -2.50 14.19 3.75
C VAL A 65 -1.58 13.98 4.94
N LYS A 66 -2.07 13.23 5.93
CA LYS A 66 -1.25 12.67 7.00
C LYS A 66 -0.94 11.21 6.71
N VAL A 67 0.33 10.88 6.59
CA VAL A 67 0.80 9.54 6.28
C VAL A 67 1.08 8.76 7.57
N ILE A 68 0.46 7.59 7.69
CA ILE A 68 0.74 6.59 8.71
C ILE A 68 1.46 5.43 8.01
N ALA A 69 2.77 5.36 8.19
CA ALA A 69 3.61 4.34 7.53
C ALA A 69 3.98 3.24 8.53
N VAL A 70 3.49 2.03 8.26
CA VAL A 70 3.63 0.84 9.10
C VAL A 70 3.89 -0.41 8.24
N GLY A 71 3.82 -1.61 8.79
CA GLY A 71 3.84 -2.85 7.99
C GLY A 71 2.55 -3.04 7.19
N SER A 72 2.60 -3.76 6.04
CA SER A 72 1.43 -3.97 5.15
C SER A 72 0.18 -4.47 5.90
N GLY A 73 0.33 -5.47 6.77
CA GLY A 73 -0.78 -6.00 7.56
C GLY A 73 -1.35 -4.97 8.54
N GLN A 74 -0.50 -4.15 9.15
CA GLN A 74 -0.92 -3.06 10.05
C GLN A 74 -1.61 -1.94 9.29
N ALA A 75 -1.15 -1.56 8.09
CA ALA A 75 -1.80 -0.56 7.26
C ALA A 75 -3.23 -0.99 6.86
N LEU A 76 -3.39 -2.24 6.45
CA LEU A 76 -4.70 -2.83 6.16
C LEU A 76 -5.60 -2.88 7.40
N GLU A 77 -5.04 -3.19 8.57
CA GLU A 77 -5.78 -3.22 9.83
C GLU A 77 -6.24 -1.83 10.27
N LEU A 78 -5.41 -0.78 10.09
CA LEU A 78 -5.83 0.61 10.32
C LEU A 78 -7.04 0.96 9.44
N GLY A 79 -7.01 0.59 8.16
CA GLY A 79 -8.17 0.74 7.27
C GLY A 79 -9.39 -0.04 7.76
N ARG A 80 -9.23 -1.32 8.11
CA ARG A 80 -10.32 -2.17 8.59
C ARG A 80 -11.04 -1.58 9.82
N ARG A 81 -10.28 -0.94 10.74
CA ARG A 81 -10.83 -0.31 11.95
C ARG A 81 -11.36 1.10 11.73
N GLY A 82 -11.11 1.72 10.57
CA GLY A 82 -11.47 3.11 10.30
C GLY A 82 -10.54 4.13 10.98
N ASP A 83 -9.30 3.72 11.29
CA ASP A 83 -8.24 4.58 11.81
C ASP A 83 -7.45 5.27 10.67
N ALA A 84 -7.87 5.06 9.42
CA ALA A 84 -7.40 5.73 8.22
C ALA A 84 -8.59 6.05 7.30
N ASP A 85 -8.43 6.93 6.33
CA ASP A 85 -9.45 7.30 5.35
C ASP A 85 -9.25 6.56 4.02
N VAL A 86 -8.02 6.19 3.73
CA VAL A 86 -7.60 5.46 2.52
C VAL A 86 -6.35 4.64 2.83
N VAL A 87 -6.19 3.53 2.13
CA VAL A 87 -5.01 2.66 2.26
C VAL A 87 -4.30 2.57 0.91
N LEU A 88 -2.97 2.68 0.91
CA LEU A 88 -2.11 2.34 -0.22
C LEU A 88 -1.19 1.20 0.22
N ALA A 89 -1.44 0.00 -0.28
CA ALA A 89 -0.78 -1.22 0.16
C ALA A 89 -0.29 -2.08 -1.01
N HIS A 90 0.48 -3.12 -0.70
CA HIS A 90 1.03 -4.07 -1.66
C HIS A 90 1.03 -5.50 -1.08
N ALA A 91 -0.14 -5.93 -0.64
CA ALA A 91 -0.38 -7.28 -0.10
C ALA A 91 -1.66 -7.88 -0.75
N PRO A 92 -1.64 -8.20 -2.06
CA PRO A 92 -2.82 -8.49 -2.85
C PRO A 92 -3.78 -9.52 -2.23
N ASP A 93 -3.26 -10.60 -1.64
CA ASP A 93 -4.10 -11.64 -1.03
C ASP A 93 -4.86 -11.14 0.19
N ALA A 94 -4.18 -10.39 1.08
CA ALA A 94 -4.81 -9.80 2.26
C ALA A 94 -5.81 -8.69 1.90
N GLU A 95 -5.50 -7.90 0.87
CA GLU A 95 -6.37 -6.86 0.34
C GLU A 95 -7.67 -7.44 -0.20
N ARG A 96 -7.60 -8.52 -1.01
CA ARG A 96 -8.80 -9.20 -1.54
C ARG A 96 -9.70 -9.73 -0.42
N LEU A 97 -9.13 -10.38 0.59
CA LEU A 97 -9.89 -10.88 1.74
C LEU A 97 -10.68 -9.78 2.45
N LEU A 98 -10.11 -8.58 2.58
CA LEU A 98 -10.77 -7.44 3.23
C LEU A 98 -11.83 -6.78 2.34
N VAL A 99 -11.66 -6.78 1.02
CA VAL A 99 -12.70 -6.37 0.07
C VAL A 99 -13.86 -7.35 0.09
N ASP A 100 -13.60 -8.65 0.00
CA ASP A 100 -14.61 -9.70 0.00
C ASP A 100 -15.39 -9.74 1.33
N SER A 101 -14.74 -9.37 2.44
CA SER A 101 -15.36 -9.22 3.76
C SER A 101 -16.09 -7.87 3.93
N GLY A 102 -16.11 -7.01 2.91
CA GLY A 102 -16.86 -5.76 2.88
C GLY A 102 -16.26 -4.60 3.69
N TYR A 103 -15.02 -4.70 4.16
CA TYR A 103 -14.34 -3.60 4.86
C TYR A 103 -13.88 -2.49 3.90
N PHE A 104 -13.55 -2.83 2.68
CA PHE A 104 -13.22 -1.89 1.61
C PHE A 104 -14.24 -1.99 0.49
N VAL A 105 -14.55 -0.87 -0.16
CA VAL A 105 -15.52 -0.79 -1.27
C VAL A 105 -14.84 -0.86 -2.63
N THR A 106 -13.57 -0.47 -2.69
CA THR A 106 -12.79 -0.55 -3.92
C THR A 106 -11.36 -1.01 -3.61
N ARG A 107 -10.75 -1.66 -4.60
CA ARG A 107 -9.34 -1.99 -4.68
C ARG A 107 -8.90 -1.69 -6.10
N ARG A 108 -8.10 -0.64 -6.27
CA ARG A 108 -7.73 -0.13 -7.59
C ARG A 108 -6.22 -0.29 -7.80
N LEU A 109 -5.86 -0.95 -8.88
CA LEU A 109 -4.47 -1.13 -9.27
C LEU A 109 -3.84 0.23 -9.60
N VAL A 110 -2.66 0.49 -9.03
CA VAL A 110 -1.96 1.77 -9.17
C VAL A 110 -0.66 1.59 -9.96
N MET A 111 0.22 0.73 -9.48
CA MET A 111 1.59 0.59 -9.98
C MET A 111 2.19 -0.70 -9.46
N HIS A 112 3.35 -1.07 -10.02
CA HIS A 112 4.25 -2.02 -9.38
C HIS A 112 5.68 -1.50 -9.36
N ASN A 113 6.48 -1.98 -8.45
CA ASN A 113 7.93 -2.09 -8.56
C ASN A 113 8.30 -3.56 -8.51
N ASP A 114 9.59 -3.89 -8.60
CA ASP A 114 10.01 -5.28 -8.62
C ASP A 114 11.17 -5.54 -7.68
N PHE A 115 11.34 -6.82 -7.41
CA PHE A 115 12.51 -7.37 -6.77
C PHE A 115 13.41 -8.00 -7.81
N LEU A 116 14.68 -8.12 -7.45
CA LEU A 116 15.75 -8.70 -8.26
C LEU A 116 16.43 -9.79 -7.45
N ILE A 117 16.89 -10.86 -8.11
CA ILE A 117 17.93 -11.68 -7.56
C ILE A 117 19.26 -11.15 -8.09
N VAL A 118 20.11 -10.70 -7.18
CA VAL A 118 21.41 -10.13 -7.50
C VAL A 118 22.53 -11.01 -6.99
N GLY A 119 23.68 -10.93 -7.62
CA GLY A 119 24.88 -11.66 -7.23
C GLY A 119 26.12 -11.15 -7.95
N SER A 120 27.25 -11.81 -7.73
CA SER A 120 28.50 -11.49 -8.43
C SER A 120 28.34 -11.61 -9.96
N SER A 121 29.03 -10.74 -10.70
CA SER A 121 29.07 -10.81 -12.17
C SER A 121 29.66 -12.12 -12.72
N ALA A 122 30.45 -12.85 -11.93
CA ALA A 122 30.99 -14.16 -12.29
C ALA A 122 29.93 -15.26 -12.31
N ASP A 123 28.84 -15.08 -11.54
CA ASP A 123 27.66 -15.95 -11.50
C ASP A 123 27.97 -17.46 -11.44
N PRO A 124 28.67 -17.95 -10.43
CA PRO A 124 29.08 -19.36 -10.36
C PRO A 124 27.90 -20.34 -10.30
N ALA A 125 26.73 -19.89 -9.86
CA ALA A 125 25.50 -20.69 -9.88
C ALA A 125 24.83 -20.73 -11.26
N GLY A 126 25.13 -19.80 -12.17
CA GLY A 126 24.60 -19.77 -13.53
C GLY A 126 23.13 -19.34 -13.57
N LEU A 127 22.77 -18.28 -12.85
CA LEU A 127 21.41 -17.72 -12.82
C LEU A 127 21.12 -16.76 -13.97
N ARG A 128 22.17 -16.20 -14.57
CA ARG A 128 22.03 -15.18 -15.62
C ARG A 128 21.17 -15.68 -16.78
N GLY A 129 20.15 -14.91 -17.10
CA GLY A 129 19.21 -15.22 -18.17
C GLY A 129 18.06 -16.14 -17.75
N MET A 130 17.97 -16.53 -16.48
CA MET A 130 16.77 -17.16 -15.96
C MET A 130 15.65 -16.15 -15.78
N SER A 131 14.43 -16.54 -16.14
CA SER A 131 13.21 -15.74 -15.98
C SER A 131 12.25 -16.32 -14.94
N ASP A 132 12.66 -17.36 -14.23
CA ASP A 132 11.90 -18.05 -13.17
C ASP A 132 12.68 -17.95 -11.86
N ALA A 133 12.18 -17.12 -10.96
CA ALA A 133 12.80 -16.86 -9.66
C ALA A 133 12.80 -18.09 -8.75
N VAL A 134 11.75 -18.90 -8.82
CA VAL A 134 11.64 -20.14 -8.02
C VAL A 134 12.69 -21.17 -8.49
N ALA A 135 12.83 -21.34 -9.81
CA ALA A 135 13.85 -22.21 -10.36
C ALA A 135 15.28 -21.71 -10.07
N ALA A 136 15.48 -20.38 -10.03
CA ALA A 136 16.76 -19.79 -9.67
C ALA A 136 17.13 -20.11 -8.21
N LEU A 137 16.20 -19.95 -7.27
CA LEU A 137 16.45 -20.32 -5.87
C LEU A 137 16.70 -21.82 -5.70
N ARG A 138 15.96 -22.66 -6.40
CA ARG A 138 16.23 -24.11 -6.41
C ARG A 138 17.66 -24.42 -6.86
N ARG A 139 18.11 -23.77 -7.93
CA ARG A 139 19.49 -23.92 -8.44
C ARG A 139 20.54 -23.47 -7.43
N LEU A 140 20.29 -22.38 -6.69
CA LEU A 140 21.19 -21.93 -5.61
C LEU A 140 21.36 -23.02 -4.55
N ALA A 141 20.25 -23.58 -4.06
CA ALA A 141 20.27 -24.62 -3.05
C ALA A 141 20.95 -25.91 -3.54
N GLU A 142 20.64 -26.37 -4.77
CA GLU A 142 21.25 -27.55 -5.38
C GLU A 142 22.78 -27.43 -5.49
N ARG A 143 23.27 -26.20 -5.69
CA ARG A 143 24.71 -25.92 -5.80
C ARG A 143 25.37 -25.57 -4.48
N GLY A 144 24.60 -25.46 -3.39
CA GLY A 144 25.08 -24.93 -2.12
C GLY A 144 25.70 -23.52 -2.26
N ALA A 145 25.18 -22.73 -3.20
CA ALA A 145 25.71 -21.40 -3.50
C ALA A 145 25.37 -20.44 -2.35
N PRO A 146 26.32 -19.63 -1.87
CA PRO A 146 26.09 -18.73 -0.75
C PRO A 146 24.93 -17.78 -1.02
N PHE A 147 23.96 -17.73 -0.11
CA PHE A 147 22.81 -16.82 -0.19
C PHE A 147 22.68 -16.02 1.11
N VAL A 148 22.51 -14.70 0.99
CA VAL A 148 22.30 -13.81 2.13
C VAL A 148 20.83 -13.42 2.18
N SER A 149 20.17 -13.88 3.23
CA SER A 149 18.79 -13.51 3.59
C SER A 149 18.76 -12.20 4.38
N ARG A 150 17.67 -11.48 4.27
CA ARG A 150 17.39 -10.34 5.17
C ARG A 150 17.24 -10.79 6.62
N GLY A 151 16.54 -11.90 6.89
CA GLY A 151 16.34 -12.46 8.24
C GLY A 151 15.54 -11.57 9.21
N ASP A 152 14.85 -10.51 8.74
CA ASP A 152 14.32 -9.39 9.55
C ASP A 152 12.78 -9.23 9.50
N GLN A 153 12.08 -10.21 8.94
CA GLN A 153 10.60 -10.19 8.76
C GLN A 153 10.08 -9.03 7.88
N SER A 154 10.95 -8.37 7.12
CA SER A 154 10.56 -7.35 6.13
C SER A 154 9.74 -7.93 4.98
N GLY A 155 9.19 -7.06 4.12
CA GLY A 155 8.51 -7.48 2.89
C GLY A 155 9.42 -8.31 1.96
N THR A 156 10.70 -7.94 1.85
CA THR A 156 11.70 -8.69 1.09
C THR A 156 11.92 -10.08 1.68
N HIS A 157 12.06 -10.20 3.00
CA HIS A 157 12.23 -11.49 3.67
C HIS A 157 10.99 -12.39 3.52
N LYS A 158 9.79 -11.81 3.61
CA LYS A 158 8.54 -12.57 3.37
C LYS A 158 8.43 -13.09 1.94
N LEU A 159 8.81 -12.28 0.95
CA LEU A 159 8.89 -12.74 -0.44
C LEU A 159 9.91 -13.86 -0.59
N GLU A 160 11.10 -13.71 -0.03
CA GLU A 160 12.15 -14.71 -0.02
C GLU A 160 11.65 -16.04 0.54
N GLN A 161 11.04 -16.03 1.73
CA GLN A 161 10.46 -17.23 2.36
C GLN A 161 9.40 -17.89 1.47
N LYS A 162 8.51 -17.08 0.85
CA LYS A 162 7.52 -17.57 -0.11
C LYS A 162 8.19 -18.28 -1.30
N LEU A 163 9.25 -17.71 -1.85
CA LEU A 163 9.96 -18.29 -2.99
C LEU A 163 10.68 -19.60 -2.61
N TRP A 164 11.31 -19.67 -1.44
CA TRP A 164 11.91 -20.91 -0.93
C TRP A 164 10.86 -22.01 -0.73
N HIS A 165 9.73 -21.66 -0.15
CA HIS A 165 8.62 -22.60 0.02
C HIS A 165 8.11 -23.14 -1.34
N LEU A 166 7.93 -22.27 -2.35
CA LEU A 166 7.53 -22.67 -3.72
C LEU A 166 8.61 -23.51 -4.42
N ALA A 167 9.88 -23.29 -4.09
CA ALA A 167 10.97 -24.12 -4.57
C ALA A 167 10.98 -25.52 -3.91
N GLY A 168 10.17 -25.73 -2.87
CA GLY A 168 10.16 -26.97 -2.09
C GLY A 168 11.40 -27.13 -1.22
N ILE A 169 12.00 -26.03 -0.80
CA ILE A 169 13.26 -26.00 -0.04
C ILE A 169 13.03 -25.28 1.29
N GLU A 170 13.43 -25.96 2.36
CA GLU A 170 13.58 -25.35 3.68
C GLU A 170 15.03 -24.88 3.82
N PRO A 171 15.29 -23.57 3.94
CA PRO A 171 16.66 -23.09 4.17
C PRO A 171 17.23 -23.70 5.45
N PRO A 172 18.51 -24.15 5.43
CA PRO A 172 19.08 -24.92 6.54
C PRO A 172 19.37 -24.07 7.79
N GLY A 173 18.99 -22.83 7.80
CA GLY A 173 19.40 -21.85 8.82
C GLY A 173 20.83 -21.33 8.62
N THR A 174 21.23 -20.39 9.46
CA THR A 174 22.56 -19.76 9.38
C THR A 174 23.67 -20.78 9.65
N GLY A 175 24.72 -20.76 8.86
CA GLY A 175 25.94 -21.59 9.06
C GLY A 175 26.28 -22.53 7.92
N SER A 176 25.45 -22.66 6.90
CA SER A 176 25.72 -23.40 5.67
C SER A 176 25.90 -22.43 4.50
N TRP A 177 25.22 -22.68 3.39
CA TRP A 177 25.14 -21.75 2.26
C TRP A 177 24.13 -20.61 2.48
N TYR A 178 23.27 -20.69 3.49
CA TYR A 178 22.25 -19.70 3.83
C TYR A 178 22.70 -18.87 5.03
N ILE A 179 22.72 -17.56 4.90
CA ILE A 179 23.26 -16.61 5.88
C ILE A 179 22.22 -15.54 6.14
N GLU A 180 21.79 -15.38 7.38
CA GLU A 180 20.89 -14.30 7.77
C GLU A 180 21.67 -13.04 8.14
N SER A 181 21.37 -11.92 7.47
CA SER A 181 22.03 -10.64 7.76
C SER A 181 21.48 -9.99 9.03
N GLY A 182 20.18 -10.08 9.25
CA GLY A 182 19.48 -9.38 10.32
C GLY A 182 19.48 -7.85 10.19
N HIS A 183 19.90 -7.33 9.02
CA HIS A 183 20.11 -5.90 8.78
C HIS A 183 19.20 -5.35 7.67
N GLY A 184 19.29 -4.03 7.41
CA GLY A 184 18.63 -3.35 6.31
C GLY A 184 19.12 -3.83 4.94
N MET A 185 18.34 -3.54 3.86
CA MET A 185 18.68 -4.06 2.52
C MET A 185 20.04 -3.56 2.01
N GLY A 186 20.43 -2.33 2.33
CA GLY A 186 21.73 -1.79 1.92
C GLY A 186 22.90 -2.58 2.50
N GLU A 187 22.86 -2.85 3.82
CA GLU A 187 23.87 -3.65 4.51
C GLU A 187 23.84 -5.11 4.06
N THR A 188 22.66 -5.65 3.76
CA THR A 188 22.51 -6.99 3.16
C THR A 188 23.19 -7.05 1.79
N LEU A 189 23.05 -6.03 0.94
CA LEU A 189 23.75 -5.95 -0.35
C LEU A 189 25.28 -5.92 -0.16
N GLN A 190 25.77 -5.14 0.79
CA GLN A 190 27.20 -5.09 1.12
C GLN A 190 27.71 -6.44 1.57
N MET A 191 27.04 -7.08 2.51
CA MET A 191 27.39 -8.43 2.98
C MET A 191 27.38 -9.46 1.85
N THR A 192 26.40 -9.35 0.94
CA THR A 192 26.29 -10.21 -0.25
C THR A 192 27.51 -10.07 -1.15
N ASP A 193 27.95 -8.84 -1.39
CA ASP A 193 29.11 -8.54 -2.21
C ASP A 193 30.41 -9.08 -1.57
N GLU A 194 30.63 -8.80 -0.29
CA GLU A 194 31.81 -9.28 0.47
C GLU A 194 31.91 -10.81 0.46
N LYS A 195 30.76 -11.49 0.57
CA LYS A 195 30.70 -12.96 0.57
C LYS A 195 30.64 -13.58 -0.83
N ARG A 196 30.59 -12.76 -1.90
CA ARG A 196 30.35 -13.22 -3.29
C ARG A 196 29.12 -14.11 -3.38
N ALA A 197 28.09 -13.76 -2.62
CA ALA A 197 26.85 -14.48 -2.47
C ALA A 197 25.76 -13.97 -3.42
N TYR A 198 24.56 -14.50 -3.25
CA TYR A 198 23.32 -14.06 -3.91
C TYR A 198 22.36 -13.52 -2.87
N THR A 199 21.47 -12.61 -3.26
CA THR A 199 20.36 -12.14 -2.41
C THR A 199 19.20 -11.66 -3.25
N ILE A 200 18.05 -11.45 -2.61
CA ILE A 200 16.90 -10.74 -3.18
C ILE A 200 16.92 -9.30 -2.69
N SER A 201 16.78 -8.36 -3.62
CA SER A 201 16.69 -6.93 -3.30
C SER A 201 15.56 -6.27 -4.06
N ASP A 202 14.88 -5.29 -3.45
CA ASP A 202 14.08 -4.36 -4.23
C ASP A 202 14.98 -3.54 -5.17
N ARG A 203 14.47 -3.25 -6.37
CA ARG A 203 15.21 -2.53 -7.41
C ARG A 203 15.68 -1.15 -6.95
N ALA A 204 14.86 -0.44 -6.17
CA ALA A 204 15.20 0.91 -5.74
C ALA A 204 16.44 0.92 -4.83
N THR A 205 16.49 0.02 -3.85
CA THR A 205 17.66 -0.11 -2.97
C THR A 205 18.88 -0.59 -3.75
N TYR A 206 18.72 -1.60 -4.62
CA TYR A 206 19.82 -2.04 -5.47
C TYR A 206 20.41 -0.86 -6.28
N LEU A 207 19.59 -0.06 -6.95
CA LEU A 207 20.05 1.08 -7.75
C LEU A 207 20.72 2.16 -6.90
N ALA A 208 20.26 2.39 -5.67
CA ALA A 208 20.90 3.33 -4.75
C ALA A 208 22.28 2.84 -4.26
N TRP A 209 22.53 1.54 -4.33
CA TRP A 209 23.78 0.93 -3.86
C TRP A 209 24.69 0.40 -4.98
N ARG A 210 24.24 0.39 -6.25
CA ARG A 210 24.97 -0.21 -7.38
C ARG A 210 26.40 0.33 -7.56
N ASP A 211 26.64 1.58 -7.19
CA ASP A 211 27.97 2.19 -7.29
C ASP A 211 28.86 1.87 -6.06
N LYS A 212 28.32 1.17 -5.05
CA LYS A 212 29.01 0.79 -3.81
C LYS A 212 29.29 -0.71 -3.73
N VAL A 213 28.67 -1.53 -4.57
CA VAL A 213 28.78 -2.98 -4.58
C VAL A 213 29.08 -3.48 -6.01
N GLN A 214 29.72 -4.65 -6.12
CA GLN A 214 30.02 -5.28 -7.41
C GLN A 214 28.96 -6.30 -7.83
N LEU A 215 27.74 -6.15 -7.31
CA LEU A 215 26.64 -7.03 -7.64
C LEU A 215 25.92 -6.58 -8.92
N VAL A 216 25.39 -7.56 -9.65
CA VAL A 216 24.61 -7.34 -10.86
C VAL A 216 23.25 -8.05 -10.76
N PRO A 217 22.19 -7.56 -11.42
CA PRO A 217 20.95 -8.31 -11.57
C PRO A 217 21.20 -9.57 -12.40
N LEU A 218 20.72 -10.70 -11.91
CA LEU A 218 20.83 -12.00 -12.55
C LEU A 218 19.48 -12.58 -12.95
N VAL A 219 18.45 -12.36 -12.11
CA VAL A 219 17.06 -12.72 -12.41
C VAL A 219 16.16 -11.53 -12.14
N GLU A 220 15.35 -11.17 -13.14
CA GLU A 220 14.40 -10.08 -13.11
C GLU A 220 13.24 -10.35 -14.08
N GLY A 221 12.13 -9.61 -13.93
CA GLY A 221 11.00 -9.68 -14.85
C GLY A 221 10.05 -10.85 -14.62
N ASP A 222 10.31 -11.72 -13.65
CA ASP A 222 9.34 -12.72 -13.23
C ASP A 222 8.16 -12.04 -12.52
N PRO A 223 6.91 -12.29 -12.93
CA PRO A 223 5.74 -11.72 -12.26
C PRO A 223 5.65 -11.97 -10.75
N ILE A 224 6.23 -13.07 -10.24
CA ILE A 224 6.27 -13.36 -8.81
C ILE A 224 7.15 -12.38 -8.02
N LEU A 225 8.08 -11.72 -8.71
CA LEU A 225 8.95 -10.68 -8.15
C LEU A 225 8.28 -9.29 -8.17
N TYR A 226 7.07 -9.16 -8.73
CA TYR A 226 6.40 -7.87 -8.75
C TYR A 226 5.80 -7.55 -7.39
N ASN A 227 6.02 -6.34 -6.97
CA ASN A 227 5.46 -5.76 -5.77
C ASN A 227 4.36 -4.78 -6.17
N VAL A 228 3.13 -5.27 -6.19
CA VAL A 228 1.99 -4.59 -6.81
C VAL A 228 1.21 -3.79 -5.79
N TYR A 229 0.98 -2.52 -6.10
CA TYR A 229 0.35 -1.55 -5.22
C TYR A 229 -1.08 -1.28 -5.61
N HIS A 230 -1.96 -1.32 -4.62
CA HIS A 230 -3.35 -0.95 -4.75
C HIS A 230 -3.71 0.18 -3.80
N VAL A 231 -4.59 1.07 -4.27
CA VAL A 231 -5.28 2.02 -3.41
C VAL A 231 -6.66 1.47 -3.09
N LEU A 232 -7.00 1.48 -1.80
CA LEU A 232 -8.23 0.90 -1.27
C LEU A 232 -9.06 1.97 -0.58
N GLU A 233 -10.33 2.09 -0.97
CA GLU A 233 -11.32 2.97 -0.34
C GLU A 233 -12.09 2.19 0.72
N LEU A 234 -12.24 2.78 1.89
CA LEU A 234 -12.90 2.15 3.02
C LEU A 234 -14.43 2.17 2.88
N ASN A 235 -15.08 1.19 3.47
CA ASN A 235 -16.53 1.14 3.56
C ASN A 235 -17.03 1.98 4.75
N ALA A 236 -17.67 3.11 4.46
CA ALA A 236 -18.22 4.01 5.48
C ALA A 236 -19.23 3.35 6.43
N ARG A 237 -19.87 2.24 6.03
CA ARG A 237 -20.80 1.48 6.91
C ARG A 237 -20.07 0.86 8.09
N ASN A 238 -18.81 0.45 7.88
CA ASN A 238 -17.97 -0.17 8.91
C ASN A 238 -17.08 0.85 9.63
N ALA A 239 -16.92 2.05 9.06
CA ALA A 239 -16.05 3.10 9.56
C ALA A 239 -16.71 4.49 9.44
N PRO A 240 -17.69 4.83 10.30
CA PRO A 240 -18.53 6.02 10.12
C PRO A 240 -17.82 7.36 10.36
N ARG A 241 -16.58 7.35 10.85
CA ARG A 241 -15.81 8.57 11.15
C ARG A 241 -14.80 8.95 10.09
N ILE A 242 -14.63 8.13 9.05
CA ILE A 242 -13.65 8.37 7.98
C ILE A 242 -14.06 9.54 7.08
N ASN A 243 -13.06 10.21 6.51
CA ASN A 243 -13.25 11.19 5.46
C ASN A 243 -13.42 10.49 4.09
N VAL A 244 -14.64 9.99 3.81
CA VAL A 244 -14.96 9.26 2.58
C VAL A 244 -14.59 10.05 1.33
N ALA A 245 -14.93 11.36 1.30
CA ALA A 245 -14.66 12.18 0.13
C ALA A 245 -13.15 12.42 -0.08
N GLY A 246 -12.41 12.62 1.00
CA GLY A 246 -10.95 12.75 0.95
C GLY A 246 -10.28 11.44 0.53
N GLY A 247 -10.72 10.31 1.08
CA GLY A 247 -10.21 8.97 0.70
C GLY A 247 -10.46 8.67 -0.79
N LYS A 248 -11.68 8.93 -1.27
CA LYS A 248 -12.04 8.79 -2.69
C LYS A 248 -11.21 9.73 -3.57
N ALA A 249 -11.06 11.00 -3.19
CA ALA A 249 -10.27 11.96 -3.95
C ALA A 249 -8.80 11.50 -4.08
N PHE A 250 -8.23 10.91 -3.02
CA PHE A 250 -6.89 10.35 -3.07
C PHE A 250 -6.82 9.11 -3.97
N ALA A 251 -7.78 8.21 -3.89
CA ALA A 251 -7.85 7.03 -4.74
C ALA A 251 -7.98 7.41 -6.22
N ASP A 252 -8.83 8.38 -6.55
CA ASP A 252 -8.98 8.89 -7.92
C ASP A 252 -7.68 9.55 -8.41
N PHE A 253 -7.02 10.32 -7.56
CA PHE A 253 -5.73 10.95 -7.88
C PHE A 253 -4.66 9.90 -8.21
N MET A 254 -4.53 8.83 -7.44
CA MET A 254 -3.51 7.81 -7.65
C MET A 254 -3.61 7.11 -9.01
N VAL A 255 -4.81 6.97 -9.55
CA VAL A 255 -5.05 6.32 -10.86
C VAL A 255 -5.25 7.30 -12.01
N ALA A 256 -5.22 8.61 -11.75
CA ALA A 256 -5.37 9.62 -12.79
C ALA A 256 -4.18 9.59 -13.78
N PRO A 257 -4.41 9.81 -15.10
CA PRO A 257 -3.37 9.74 -16.12
C PRO A 257 -2.14 10.61 -15.82
N GLU A 258 -2.34 11.81 -15.29
CA GLU A 258 -1.25 12.74 -14.95
C GLU A 258 -0.41 12.19 -13.79
N THR A 259 -1.03 11.61 -12.77
CA THR A 259 -0.33 10.98 -11.65
C THR A 259 0.44 9.75 -12.12
N GLN A 260 -0.17 8.94 -12.98
CA GLN A 260 0.47 7.78 -13.58
C GLN A 260 1.70 8.19 -14.43
N SER A 261 1.64 9.32 -15.12
CA SER A 261 2.81 9.88 -15.81
C SER A 261 3.93 10.25 -14.85
N VAL A 262 3.61 10.89 -13.70
CA VAL A 262 4.60 11.22 -12.66
C VAL A 262 5.22 9.95 -12.08
N ILE A 263 4.41 8.93 -11.78
CA ILE A 263 4.89 7.63 -11.29
C ILE A 263 5.88 7.03 -12.30
N GLY A 264 5.54 7.02 -13.59
CA GLY A 264 6.38 6.46 -14.65
C GLY A 264 7.67 7.25 -14.94
N GLN A 265 7.80 8.47 -14.43
CA GLN A 265 9.02 9.28 -14.53
C GLN A 265 9.88 9.23 -13.26
N PHE A 266 9.28 8.78 -12.14
CA PHE A 266 9.94 8.79 -10.83
C PHE A 266 11.22 7.92 -10.85
N GLY A 267 12.31 8.50 -10.44
CA GLY A 267 13.63 7.84 -10.41
C GLY A 267 14.47 8.00 -11.68
N LYS A 268 13.89 8.33 -12.84
CA LYS A 268 14.64 8.38 -14.11
C LYS A 268 15.80 9.37 -14.11
N SER A 269 15.63 10.53 -13.51
CA SER A 269 16.69 11.54 -13.43
C SER A 269 17.89 11.08 -12.59
N ARG A 270 17.63 10.28 -11.56
CA ARG A 270 18.65 9.82 -10.60
C ARG A 270 19.28 8.49 -11.03
N PHE A 271 18.48 7.56 -11.56
CA PHE A 271 18.88 6.17 -11.78
C PHE A 271 18.91 5.76 -13.25
N GLY A 272 18.51 6.67 -14.18
CA GLY A 272 18.39 6.36 -15.60
C GLY A 272 17.17 5.53 -15.99
N GLN A 273 16.38 5.08 -15.00
CA GLN A 273 15.17 4.27 -15.19
C GLN A 273 14.12 4.60 -14.14
N SER A 274 12.87 4.27 -14.45
CA SER A 274 11.76 4.42 -13.50
C SER A 274 11.88 3.41 -12.36
N LEU A 275 11.55 3.85 -11.13
CA LEU A 275 11.47 2.96 -9.97
C LEU A 275 10.10 2.32 -9.80
N PHE A 276 9.07 2.88 -10.43
CA PHE A 276 7.70 2.35 -10.41
C PHE A 276 7.15 2.34 -11.83
N ILE A 277 6.43 1.29 -12.15
CA ILE A 277 5.75 1.12 -13.44
C ILE A 277 4.26 1.42 -13.24
N PRO A 278 3.68 2.36 -14.00
CA PRO A 278 2.26 2.69 -13.94
C PRO A 278 1.39 1.51 -14.40
N ASP A 279 0.32 1.20 -13.65
CA ASP A 279 -0.57 0.08 -13.96
C ASP A 279 -2.06 0.44 -13.92
N ALA A 280 -2.43 1.67 -13.60
CA ALA A 280 -3.83 2.07 -13.60
C ALA A 280 -4.48 1.80 -14.96
N GLY A 281 -5.67 1.21 -14.93
CA GLY A 281 -6.40 0.82 -16.11
C GLY A 281 -5.96 -0.50 -16.78
N LYS A 282 -4.91 -1.14 -16.30
CA LYS A 282 -4.54 -2.51 -16.71
C LYS A 282 -5.43 -3.54 -16.02
N VAL A 283 -5.47 -4.75 -16.60
CA VAL A 283 -6.16 -5.88 -15.97
C VAL A 283 -5.41 -6.26 -14.69
N ASP A 284 -6.12 -6.18 -13.57
CA ASP A 284 -5.61 -6.62 -12.27
C ASP A 284 -5.61 -8.16 -12.21
N ARG A 285 -4.43 -8.76 -12.21
CA ARG A 285 -4.23 -10.22 -12.18
C ARG A 285 -3.62 -10.68 -10.85
N TRP A 286 -3.46 -9.75 -9.93
CA TRP A 286 -2.72 -9.92 -8.67
C TRP A 286 -3.61 -10.11 -7.45
#